data_034d739c69a15fd70a4bba1b32721619
#
_entry.id   034d739c69a15fd70a4bba1b32721619
#
_cell.length_a   1.000
_cell.length_b   1.000
_cell.length_c   1.000
_cell.angle_alpha   90.00
_cell.angle_beta   90.00
_cell.angle_gamma   90.00
#
_symmetry.space_group_name_H-M   'P 1'
#
loop_
_entity.id
_entity.type
_entity.pdbx_description
1 polymer ?
#
loop_
_entity_poly.entity_id
_entity_poly.type
_entity_poly.pdbx_seq_one_letter_code
_entity_poly.pdbx_strand_id
1 'polypeptide(L)'
;MILTVLEAQVPAGGADALRAAYAAAGAEPLPPGLVRTELLHDAREAARWRIQTWWASREALEAMRGTGTPAGVLMFRAAGAEPALSIFEVVDGLPRPVA
;
A
#
# COMPACT_ATOMS: atom_id res chain seq x y z
N MET A 1 8.68 -3.82 12.93
CA MET A 1 7.57 -3.59 11.97
C MET A 1 8.05 -2.69 10.85
N ILE A 2 7.69 -3.00 9.64
CA ILE A 2 8.08 -2.27 8.44
C ILE A 2 6.84 -1.61 7.83
N LEU A 3 6.98 -0.36 7.41
CA LEU A 3 5.94 0.35 6.66
C LEU A 3 6.42 0.56 5.23
N THR A 4 5.62 0.11 4.27
CA THR A 4 5.82 0.46 2.87
C THR A 4 4.80 1.49 2.44
N VAL A 5 5.24 2.45 1.64
CA VAL A 5 4.39 3.52 1.09
C VAL A 5 4.57 3.53 -0.42
N LEU A 6 3.48 3.33 -1.13
CA LEU A 6 3.40 3.54 -2.57
C LEU A 6 2.62 4.83 -2.82
N GLU A 7 3.16 5.74 -3.58
CA GLU A 7 2.52 7.02 -3.85
C GLU A 7 2.59 7.35 -5.33
N ALA A 8 1.50 7.87 -5.87
CA ALA A 8 1.46 8.25 -7.29
C ALA A 8 0.46 9.38 -7.53
N GLN A 9 0.72 10.10 -8.63
CA GLN A 9 -0.26 11.00 -9.24
C GLN A 9 -1.12 10.15 -10.17
N VAL A 10 -2.42 10.06 -9.86
CA VAL A 10 -3.37 9.27 -10.64
C VAL A 10 -4.10 10.19 -11.59
N PRO A 11 -4.07 9.92 -12.92
CA PRO A 11 -4.74 10.79 -13.89
C PRO A 11 -6.25 10.83 -13.68
N ALA A 12 -6.88 11.88 -14.19
CA ALA A 12 -8.33 12.02 -14.16
C ALA A 12 -8.99 10.77 -14.76
N GLY A 13 -9.99 10.23 -14.08
CA GLY A 13 -10.66 9.00 -14.48
C GLY A 13 -9.98 7.72 -13.98
N GLY A 14 -8.77 7.79 -13.44
CA GLY A 14 -8.06 6.61 -12.91
C GLY A 14 -8.47 6.23 -11.49
N ALA A 15 -9.06 7.15 -10.73
CA ALA A 15 -9.39 6.92 -9.33
C ALA A 15 -10.36 5.75 -9.11
N ASP A 16 -11.36 5.61 -9.97
CA ASP A 16 -12.32 4.51 -9.87
C ASP A 16 -11.65 3.15 -10.12
N ALA A 17 -10.75 3.08 -11.09
CA ALA A 17 -9.98 1.88 -11.37
C ALA A 17 -9.09 1.51 -10.17
N LEU A 18 -8.45 2.50 -9.54
CA LEU A 18 -7.63 2.28 -8.35
C LEU A 18 -8.46 1.74 -7.19
N ARG A 19 -9.60 2.36 -6.91
CA ARG A 19 -10.51 1.92 -5.84
C ARG A 19 -11.03 0.51 -6.08
N ALA A 20 -11.42 0.20 -7.31
CA ALA A 20 -11.92 -1.12 -7.67
C ALA A 20 -10.82 -2.19 -7.52
N ALA A 21 -9.61 -1.90 -7.96
CA ALA A 21 -8.48 -2.81 -7.83
C ALA A 21 -8.13 -3.08 -6.36
N TYR A 22 -8.14 -2.03 -5.53
CA TYR A 22 -7.88 -2.16 -4.10
C TYR A 22 -8.97 -2.99 -3.40
N ALA A 23 -10.23 -2.74 -3.70
CA ALA A 23 -11.34 -3.51 -3.15
C ALA A 23 -11.27 -5.00 -3.56
N ALA A 24 -10.93 -5.27 -4.81
CA ALA A 24 -10.78 -6.63 -5.31
C ALA A 24 -9.65 -7.39 -4.58
N ALA A 25 -8.54 -6.70 -4.30
CA ALA A 25 -7.44 -7.29 -3.54
C ALA A 25 -7.84 -7.64 -2.11
N GLY A 26 -8.73 -6.85 -1.50
CA GLY A 26 -9.25 -7.10 -0.17
C GLY A 26 -10.16 -8.33 -0.07
N ALA A 27 -10.69 -8.81 -1.19
CA ALA A 27 -11.49 -10.03 -1.25
C ALA A 27 -10.64 -11.30 -1.34
N GLU A 28 -9.34 -11.18 -1.62
CA GLU A 28 -8.41 -12.29 -1.71
C GLU A 28 -7.65 -12.46 -0.39
N PRO A 29 -7.08 -13.65 -0.13
CA PRO A 29 -6.21 -13.83 1.03
C PRO A 29 -5.02 -12.86 0.98
N LEU A 30 -4.78 -12.17 2.10
CA LEU A 30 -3.66 -11.23 2.20
C LEU A 30 -2.35 -11.99 2.44
N PRO A 31 -1.20 -11.44 2.01
CA PRO A 31 0.09 -12.07 2.23
C PRO A 31 0.36 -12.30 3.73
N PRO A 32 1.02 -13.43 4.08
CA PRO A 32 1.43 -13.66 5.47
C PRO A 32 2.30 -12.51 5.99
N GLY A 33 2.04 -12.09 7.23
CA GLY A 33 2.78 -11.00 7.87
C GLY A 33 2.33 -9.60 7.49
N LEU A 34 1.38 -9.45 6.57
CA LEU A 34 0.72 -8.17 6.36
C LEU A 34 -0.17 -7.89 7.57
N VAL A 35 0.11 -6.80 8.28
CA VAL A 35 -0.61 -6.43 9.50
C VAL A 35 -1.81 -5.55 9.16
N ARG A 36 -1.62 -4.60 8.27
CA ARG A 36 -2.62 -3.59 7.93
C ARG A 36 -2.25 -2.93 6.60
N THR A 37 -3.26 -2.56 5.82
CA THR A 37 -3.08 -1.73 4.63
C THR A 37 -4.17 -0.67 4.58
N GLU A 38 -3.88 0.44 3.95
CA GLU A 38 -4.82 1.54 3.76
C GLU A 38 -4.61 2.19 2.40
N LEU A 39 -5.70 2.54 1.76
CA LEU A 39 -5.70 3.39 0.57
C LEU A 39 -6.03 4.81 1.01
N LEU A 40 -5.16 5.76 0.71
CA LEU A 40 -5.28 7.14 1.12
C LEU A 40 -5.39 8.06 -0.09
N HIS A 41 -6.29 9.02 0.00
CA HIS A 41 -6.44 10.09 -0.98
C HIS A 41 -6.02 11.40 -0.33
N ASP A 42 -5.14 12.15 -1.00
CA ASP A 42 -4.69 13.43 -0.47
C ASP A 42 -5.89 14.39 -0.38
N ALA A 43 -6.09 15.00 0.80
CA ALA A 43 -7.22 15.87 1.05
C ALA A 43 -7.14 17.20 0.29
N ARG A 44 -5.96 17.57 -0.20
CA ARG A 44 -5.72 18.84 -0.90
C ARG A 44 -5.38 18.68 -2.37
N GLU A 45 -4.79 17.56 -2.74
CA GLU A 45 -4.29 17.30 -4.08
C GLU A 45 -5.04 16.11 -4.67
N ALA A 46 -6.02 16.38 -5.52
CA ALA A 46 -6.97 15.38 -6.01
C ALA A 46 -6.32 14.23 -6.80
N ALA A 47 -5.18 14.46 -7.43
CA ALA A 47 -4.48 13.44 -8.20
C ALA A 47 -3.61 12.53 -7.33
N ARG A 48 -3.29 12.93 -6.10
CA ARG A 48 -2.32 12.24 -5.26
C ARG A 48 -2.98 11.15 -4.41
N TRP A 49 -2.51 9.92 -4.60
CA TRP A 49 -2.99 8.74 -3.90
C TRP A 49 -1.83 7.98 -3.30
N ARG A 50 -2.11 7.25 -2.20
CA ARG A 50 -1.10 6.50 -1.47
C ARG A 50 -1.67 5.19 -0.98
N ILE A 51 -0.87 4.12 -1.04
CA ILE A 51 -1.15 2.86 -0.35
C ILE A 51 -0.09 2.68 0.72
N GLN A 52 -0.50 2.59 1.98
CA GLN A 52 0.38 2.31 3.11
C GLN A 52 0.13 0.89 3.61
N THR A 53 1.20 0.14 3.85
CA THR A 53 1.10 -1.24 4.31
C THR A 53 2.10 -1.49 5.41
N TRP A 54 1.62 -1.98 6.54
CA TRP A 54 2.45 -2.38 7.69
C TRP A 54 2.70 -3.87 7.62
N TRP A 55 3.98 -4.25 7.76
CA TRP A 55 4.45 -5.63 7.73
C TRP A 55 5.02 -5.99 9.09
N ALA A 56 4.71 -7.19 9.59
CA ALA A 56 5.19 -7.65 10.89
C ALA A 56 6.71 -7.70 10.96
N SER A 57 7.39 -8.00 9.84
CA SER A 57 8.83 -8.13 9.77
C SER A 57 9.35 -7.80 8.38
N ARG A 58 10.66 -7.58 8.28
CA ARG A 58 11.34 -7.42 6.99
C ARG A 58 11.24 -8.71 6.17
N GLU A 59 11.32 -9.86 6.81
CA GLU A 59 11.22 -11.17 6.15
C GLU A 59 9.86 -11.35 5.47
N ALA A 60 8.77 -10.90 6.10
CA ALA A 60 7.44 -10.96 5.51
C ALA A 60 7.35 -10.08 4.25
N LEU A 61 7.92 -8.88 4.29
CA LEU A 61 7.99 -8.00 3.12
C LEU A 61 8.79 -8.63 1.99
N GLU A 62 9.97 -9.18 2.30
CA GLU A 62 10.83 -9.81 1.29
C GLU A 62 10.15 -11.04 0.68
N ALA A 63 9.46 -11.85 1.48
CA ALA A 63 8.72 -13.01 0.99
C ALA A 63 7.63 -12.59 -0.01
N MET A 64 6.89 -11.51 0.27
CA MET A 64 5.88 -10.98 -0.65
C MET A 64 6.52 -10.49 -1.95
N ARG A 65 7.62 -9.74 -1.84
CA ARG A 65 8.33 -9.21 -3.01
C ARG A 65 8.90 -10.32 -3.89
N GLY A 66 9.27 -11.45 -3.30
CA GLY A 66 9.76 -12.62 -4.02
C GLY A 66 8.71 -13.32 -4.89
N THR A 67 7.43 -13.04 -4.71
CA THR A 67 6.34 -13.65 -5.50
C THR A 67 6.06 -12.95 -6.83
N GLY A 68 6.74 -11.83 -7.11
CA GLY A 68 6.55 -11.06 -8.34
C GLY A 68 6.28 -9.59 -8.06
N THR A 69 5.65 -8.91 -9.02
CA THR A 69 5.31 -7.49 -8.86
C THR A 69 4.29 -7.32 -7.74
N PRO A 70 4.53 -6.46 -6.75
CA PRO A 70 3.58 -6.23 -5.66
C PRO A 70 2.20 -5.80 -6.16
N ALA A 71 1.16 -6.28 -5.49
CA ALA A 71 -0.22 -5.99 -5.87
C ALA A 71 -0.52 -4.49 -5.91
N GLY A 72 0.00 -3.71 -4.97
CA GLY A 72 -0.19 -2.26 -4.94
C GLY A 72 0.39 -1.55 -6.15
N VAL A 73 1.52 -2.02 -6.67
CA VAL A 73 2.10 -1.49 -7.91
C VAL A 73 1.18 -1.75 -9.09
N LEU A 74 0.63 -2.96 -9.18
CA LEU A 74 -0.30 -3.34 -10.25
C LEU A 74 -1.60 -2.52 -10.16
N MET A 75 -2.07 -2.21 -8.96
CA MET A 75 -3.25 -1.36 -8.76
C MET A 75 -3.05 0.03 -9.32
N PHE A 76 -1.91 0.67 -9.04
CA PHE A 76 -1.59 1.98 -9.59
C PHE A 76 -1.42 1.94 -11.11
N ARG A 77 -0.77 0.91 -11.62
CA ARG A 77 -0.60 0.76 -13.08
C ARG A 77 -1.94 0.59 -13.78
N ALA A 78 -2.88 -0.14 -13.19
CA ALA A 78 -4.25 -0.27 -13.71
C ALA A 78 -4.98 1.07 -13.74
N ALA A 79 -4.61 2.00 -12.88
CA ALA A 79 -5.15 3.35 -12.85
C ALA A 79 -4.39 4.34 -13.75
N GLY A 80 -3.40 3.87 -14.49
CA GLY A 80 -2.60 4.71 -15.38
C GLY A 80 -1.48 5.47 -14.69
N ALA A 81 -1.02 5.00 -13.52
CA ALA A 81 0.00 5.66 -12.73
C ALA A 81 1.17 4.72 -12.42
N GLU A 82 2.36 5.28 -12.27
CA GLU A 82 3.54 4.54 -11.82
C GLU A 82 3.89 5.01 -10.40
N PRO A 83 3.78 4.13 -9.39
CA PRO A 83 4.02 4.54 -8.01
C PRO A 83 5.52 4.62 -7.67
N ALA A 84 5.85 5.53 -6.76
CA ALA A 84 7.13 5.57 -6.09
C ALA A 84 7.03 4.82 -4.75
N LEU A 85 8.03 4.01 -4.45
CA LEU A 85 8.09 3.22 -3.22
C LEU A 85 9.00 3.88 -2.20
N SER A 86 8.51 3.95 -0.95
CA SER A 86 9.32 4.26 0.23
C SER A 86 9.16 3.14 1.26
N ILE A 87 10.24 2.81 1.95
CA ILE A 87 10.25 1.76 2.98
C ILE A 87 10.77 2.38 4.27
N PHE A 88 10.03 2.20 5.37
CA PHE A 88 10.37 2.73 6.67
C PHE A 88 10.40 1.63 7.72
N GLU A 89 11.33 1.71 8.66
CA GLU A 89 11.23 0.96 9.90
C GLU A 89 10.38 1.77 10.87
N VAL A 90 9.40 1.12 11.51
CA VAL A 90 8.62 1.76 12.57
C VAL A 90 9.45 1.70 13.84
N VAL A 91 9.98 2.84 14.26
CA VAL A 91 10.86 2.93 15.43
C VAL A 91 10.06 3.01 16.73
N ASP A 92 8.95 3.74 16.71
CA ASP A 92 8.09 3.91 17.87
C ASP A 92 6.70 4.32 17.41
N GLY A 93 5.72 4.21 18.28
CA GLY A 93 4.34 4.59 17.96
C GLY A 93 3.53 4.89 19.21
N LEU A 94 2.53 5.72 19.05
CA LEU A 94 1.60 6.10 20.12
C LEU A 94 0.17 5.98 19.63
N PRO A 95 -0.81 5.63 20.47
CA PRO A 95 -0.62 5.19 21.86
C PRO A 95 0.11 3.86 21.92
N ARG A 96 0.83 3.62 23.02
CA ARG A 96 1.53 2.35 23.22
C ARG A 96 0.53 1.28 23.62
N PRO A 97 0.72 0.01 23.16
CA PRO A 97 -0.16 -1.05 23.60
C PRO A 97 -0.07 -1.22 25.11
N VAL A 98 -1.21 -1.45 25.74
CA VAL A 98 -1.28 -1.77 27.17
C VAL A 98 -0.75 -3.18 27.35
N ALA A 99 0.24 -3.34 28.22
CA ALA A 99 0.88 -4.63 28.49
C ALA A 99 -0.07 -5.55 29.29
#